data_51375153a291aa81b4e8dda5d343cb82
#
_entry.id   51375153a291aa81b4e8dda5d343cb82
#
_cell.length_a   1.000
_cell.length_b   1.000
_cell.length_c   1.000
_cell.angle_alpha   90.00
_cell.angle_beta   90.00
_cell.angle_gamma   90.00
#
_symmetry.space_group_name_H-M   'P 1'
#
loop_
_entity.id
_entity.type
_entity.pdbx_description
1 polymer ?
#
loop_
_entity_poly.entity_id
_entity_poly.type
_entity_poly.pdbx_seq_one_letter_code
_entity_poly.pdbx_strand_id
1 'polypeptide(L)'
;VKDTLMALQSLATYHRKKLNLTIIGITGSNGKTTTKELIREVLSKKYNTHFTKGNYNNHIGVPLTLLQLTKEHEIGIIEMGASHLKEIERLCSISLPNWGYITNFGKAHIEGFGNEEGVIKGKSELYNYLKNYNGKILVNANDKKQLSLSKNSNRFLFGTDLNANFKIKYLNTETQELQINYDNVIFKSPLHGKYNLANIAAAISFGLLFDVPLKLIQKSILDYQSDNNRSQKLMINKTQFILDAYNANPTSMEAALNAFAGCKFFKKLVVLGDMFELGSQSNEEHDSILRLCIKLKIDKICTVGHNFKKASVENESIYKFENLESFIQKFDDNGPIFNGVLIKGSRAMQLENLIPFFKKLWVI
;
A
#
# COMPACT_ATOMS: atom_id res chain seq x y z
N VAL A 1 -2.28 3.36 37.33
CA VAL A 1 -2.57 2.09 36.64
C VAL A 1 -1.34 1.20 36.65
N LYS A 2 -1.53 -0.13 36.75
CA LYS A 2 -0.40 -1.07 36.75
C LYS A 2 0.26 -1.24 35.40
N ASP A 3 -0.52 -1.17 34.32
CA ASP A 3 -0.08 -1.27 32.93
C ASP A 3 -0.72 -0.11 32.14
N THR A 4 0.12 0.81 31.69
CA THR A 4 -0.31 2.00 30.95
C THR A 4 -0.79 1.67 29.54
N LEU A 5 -0.22 0.64 28.89
CA LEU A 5 -0.63 0.21 27.57
C LEU A 5 -2.02 -0.45 27.60
N MET A 6 -2.25 -1.35 28.55
CA MET A 6 -3.57 -1.96 28.75
C MET A 6 -4.62 -0.91 29.10
N ALA A 7 -4.26 0.10 29.91
CA ALA A 7 -5.17 1.19 30.26
C ALA A 7 -5.55 2.03 29.03
N LEU A 8 -4.58 2.38 28.18
CA LEU A 8 -4.82 3.09 26.92
C LEU A 8 -5.76 2.32 25.99
N GLN A 9 -5.50 1.03 25.81
CA GLN A 9 -6.31 0.15 24.94
C GLN A 9 -7.74 -0.03 25.48
N SER A 10 -7.88 -0.24 26.79
CA SER A 10 -9.18 -0.37 27.44
C SER A 10 -9.99 0.91 27.35
N LEU A 11 -9.34 2.08 27.54
CA LEU A 11 -9.97 3.39 27.41
C LEU A 11 -10.47 3.61 25.96
N ALA A 12 -9.63 3.29 24.97
CA ALA A 12 -9.98 3.43 23.55
C ALA A 12 -11.16 2.49 23.18
N THR A 13 -11.15 1.25 23.67
CA THR A 13 -12.25 0.29 23.43
C THR A 13 -13.55 0.76 24.09
N TYR A 14 -13.47 1.28 25.31
CA TYR A 14 -14.63 1.86 25.99
C TYR A 14 -15.19 3.05 25.22
N HIS A 15 -14.33 3.97 24.82
CA HIS A 15 -14.69 5.15 24.04
C HIS A 15 -15.36 4.74 22.72
N ARG A 16 -14.77 3.77 21.99
CA ARG A 16 -15.33 3.20 20.76
C ARG A 16 -16.76 2.66 20.97
N LYS A 17 -16.99 1.93 22.04
CA LYS A 17 -18.32 1.37 22.38
C LYS A 17 -19.36 2.47 22.63
N LYS A 18 -18.95 3.57 23.25
CA LYS A 18 -19.86 4.69 23.56
C LYS A 18 -20.31 5.48 22.33
N LEU A 19 -19.46 5.55 21.29
CA LEU A 19 -19.76 6.32 20.08
C LEU A 19 -20.68 5.59 19.08
N ASN A 20 -20.76 4.27 19.14
CA ASN A 20 -21.63 3.42 18.31
C ASN A 20 -21.64 3.76 16.80
N LEU A 21 -20.51 4.23 16.26
CA LEU A 21 -20.32 4.55 14.84
C LEU A 21 -19.83 3.33 14.03
N THR A 22 -19.85 3.40 12.72
CA THR A 22 -19.33 2.33 11.86
C THR A 22 -17.80 2.37 11.81
N ILE A 23 -17.14 1.22 12.05
CA ILE A 23 -15.70 1.07 11.86
C ILE A 23 -15.41 0.13 10.69
N ILE A 24 -14.58 0.60 9.77
CA ILE A 24 -14.00 -0.17 8.66
C ILE A 24 -12.56 -0.50 9.01
N GLY A 25 -12.25 -1.79 9.26
CA GLY A 25 -10.90 -2.29 9.49
C GLY A 25 -10.22 -2.65 8.18
N ILE A 26 -8.98 -2.19 7.97
CA ILE A 26 -8.20 -2.47 6.77
C ILE A 26 -6.86 -3.06 7.15
N THR A 27 -6.54 -4.24 6.63
CA THR A 27 -5.21 -4.85 6.75
C THR A 27 -4.72 -5.40 5.41
N GLY A 28 -3.57 -6.03 5.39
CA GLY A 28 -2.95 -6.65 4.23
C GLY A 28 -1.45 -6.39 4.18
N SER A 29 -0.76 -7.03 3.25
CA SER A 29 0.68 -6.86 3.08
C SER A 29 1.01 -5.50 2.47
N ASN A 30 0.40 -5.16 1.34
CA ASN A 30 0.65 -3.95 0.57
C ASN A 30 -0.65 -3.18 0.31
N GLY A 31 -0.57 -1.86 0.08
CA GLY A 31 -1.71 -1.04 -0.35
C GLY A 31 -2.68 -0.61 0.76
N LYS A 32 -2.45 -0.96 2.03
CA LYS A 32 -3.32 -0.58 3.17
C LYS A 32 -3.59 0.93 3.21
N THR A 33 -2.56 1.73 3.28
CA THR A 33 -2.67 3.20 3.42
C THR A 33 -3.33 3.81 2.18
N THR A 34 -2.91 3.42 0.97
CA THR A 34 -3.53 3.90 -0.26
C THR A 34 -5.02 3.56 -0.31
N THR A 35 -5.39 2.32 0.05
CA THR A 35 -6.80 1.90 0.10
C THR A 35 -7.58 2.69 1.15
N LYS A 36 -7.02 2.87 2.34
CA LYS A 36 -7.60 3.67 3.43
C LYS A 36 -7.88 5.11 2.98
N GLU A 37 -6.91 5.74 2.33
CA GLU A 37 -7.04 7.12 1.84
C GLU A 37 -8.06 7.24 0.72
N LEU A 38 -8.05 6.33 -0.25
CA LEU A 38 -9.06 6.29 -1.31
C LEU A 38 -10.47 6.10 -0.74
N ILE A 39 -10.65 5.18 0.22
CA ILE A 39 -11.94 4.97 0.90
C ILE A 39 -12.36 6.25 1.64
N ARG A 40 -11.43 6.90 2.35
CA ARG A 40 -11.69 8.18 3.01
C ARG A 40 -12.16 9.25 2.03
N GLU A 41 -11.43 9.44 0.91
CA GLU A 41 -11.80 10.43 -0.11
C GLU A 41 -13.22 10.20 -0.66
N VAL A 42 -13.58 8.95 -0.87
CA VAL A 42 -14.91 8.57 -1.37
C VAL A 42 -15.98 8.78 -0.29
N LEU A 43 -15.79 8.22 0.91
CA LEU A 43 -16.82 8.25 1.94
C LEU A 43 -17.02 9.64 2.54
N SER A 44 -15.97 10.48 2.60
CA SER A 44 -16.07 11.86 3.08
C SER A 44 -16.94 12.77 2.21
N LYS A 45 -17.36 12.33 1.03
CA LYS A 45 -18.33 13.09 0.21
C LYS A 45 -19.77 13.03 0.74
N LYS A 46 -20.04 12.09 1.65
CA LYS A 46 -21.38 11.90 2.22
C LYS A 46 -21.37 11.84 3.75
N TYR A 47 -20.27 11.36 4.35
CA TYR A 47 -20.18 11.10 5.78
C TYR A 47 -19.04 11.88 6.43
N ASN A 48 -19.22 12.26 7.69
CA ASN A 48 -18.11 12.76 8.49
C ASN A 48 -17.22 11.59 8.90
N THR A 49 -16.04 11.48 8.27
CA THR A 49 -15.13 10.35 8.42
C THR A 49 -13.90 10.69 9.25
N HIS A 50 -13.51 9.79 10.15
CA HIS A 50 -12.19 9.80 10.79
C HIS A 50 -11.37 8.60 10.33
N PHE A 51 -10.05 8.71 10.31
CA PHE A 51 -9.18 7.65 9.78
C PHE A 51 -7.81 7.64 10.46
N THR A 52 -7.13 6.49 10.37
CA THR A 52 -5.74 6.33 10.83
C THR A 52 -4.81 7.29 10.09
N LYS A 53 -4.17 8.20 10.79
CA LYS A 53 -3.15 9.12 10.25
C LYS A 53 -1.77 8.46 10.27
N GLY A 54 -0.96 8.78 9.24
CA GLY A 54 0.42 8.28 9.15
C GLY A 54 0.50 6.76 9.27
N ASN A 55 1.32 6.29 10.21
CA ASN A 55 1.55 4.87 10.52
C ASN A 55 0.97 4.43 11.88
N TYR A 56 -0.05 5.12 12.40
CA TYR A 56 -0.70 4.78 13.68
C TYR A 56 -1.58 3.53 13.58
N ASN A 57 -1.02 2.46 13.04
CA ASN A 57 -1.71 1.21 12.70
C ASN A 57 -1.36 0.01 13.59
N ASN A 58 -0.62 0.25 14.69
CA ASN A 58 -0.19 -0.76 15.67
C ASN A 58 -0.99 -0.67 16.98
N HIS A 59 -0.60 -1.46 17.98
CA HIS A 59 -1.24 -1.59 19.28
C HIS A 59 -1.22 -0.32 20.17
N ILE A 60 -0.52 0.74 19.74
CA ILE A 60 -0.52 2.08 20.35
C ILE A 60 -1.29 3.06 19.44
N GLY A 61 -1.00 3.04 18.14
CA GLY A 61 -1.56 3.99 17.19
C GLY A 61 -3.06 3.80 16.95
N VAL A 62 -3.55 2.55 16.93
CA VAL A 62 -4.99 2.27 16.79
C VAL A 62 -5.78 2.83 17.99
N PRO A 63 -5.41 2.59 19.27
CA PRO A 63 -6.02 3.27 20.39
C PRO A 63 -6.04 4.79 20.27
N LEU A 64 -4.91 5.41 19.92
CA LEU A 64 -4.82 6.85 19.74
C LEU A 64 -5.74 7.39 18.64
N THR A 65 -5.89 6.63 17.53
CA THR A 65 -6.82 6.96 16.47
C THR A 65 -8.27 6.88 16.96
N LEU A 66 -8.62 5.85 17.71
CA LEU A 66 -9.97 5.67 18.26
C LEU A 66 -10.35 6.77 19.24
N LEU A 67 -9.41 7.23 20.09
CA LEU A 67 -9.64 8.30 21.06
C LEU A 67 -9.84 9.68 20.42
N GLN A 68 -9.48 9.86 19.15
CA GLN A 68 -9.77 11.07 18.39
C GLN A 68 -11.19 11.09 17.77
N LEU A 69 -11.92 9.96 17.80
CA LEU A 69 -13.29 9.92 17.36
C LEU A 69 -14.18 10.77 18.26
N THR A 70 -15.15 11.46 17.68
CA THR A 70 -16.15 12.25 18.37
C THR A 70 -17.56 11.79 18.00
N LYS A 71 -18.58 12.35 18.64
CA LYS A 71 -19.99 12.08 18.31
C LYS A 71 -20.41 12.59 16.92
N GLU A 72 -19.63 13.48 16.34
CA GLU A 72 -19.87 14.03 15.01
C GLU A 72 -19.44 13.09 13.89
N HIS A 73 -18.48 12.16 14.19
CA HIS A 73 -18.03 11.19 13.21
C HIS A 73 -19.07 10.08 13.03
N GLU A 74 -19.29 9.68 11.79
CA GLU A 74 -20.22 8.61 11.40
C GLU A 74 -19.47 7.33 11.03
N ILE A 75 -18.24 7.47 10.45
CA ILE A 75 -17.41 6.35 10.01
C ILE A 75 -15.96 6.56 10.48
N GLY A 76 -15.39 5.50 11.06
CA GLY A 76 -13.97 5.39 11.33
C GLY A 76 -13.30 4.40 10.39
N ILE A 77 -12.19 4.79 9.74
CA ILE A 77 -11.42 3.92 8.85
C ILE A 77 -10.10 3.60 9.53
N ILE A 78 -9.96 2.38 10.04
CA ILE A 78 -8.84 1.97 10.89
C ILE A 78 -7.90 1.05 10.12
N GLU A 79 -6.71 1.55 9.84
CA GLU A 79 -5.63 0.75 9.28
C GLU A 79 -5.01 -0.12 10.38
N MET A 80 -4.80 -1.40 10.10
CA MET A 80 -4.26 -2.39 11.02
C MET A 80 -3.00 -3.02 10.44
N GLY A 81 -1.85 -2.66 11.01
CA GLY A 81 -0.55 -3.25 10.71
C GLY A 81 -0.26 -4.44 11.62
N ALA A 82 0.47 -5.43 11.11
CA ALA A 82 0.98 -6.53 11.90
C ALA A 82 2.25 -7.10 11.29
N SER A 83 3.18 -7.49 12.15
CA SER A 83 4.38 -8.25 11.85
C SER A 83 4.39 -9.65 12.47
N HIS A 84 3.48 -9.94 13.40
CA HIS A 84 3.36 -11.23 14.08
C HIS A 84 1.90 -11.72 14.11
N LEU A 85 1.73 -13.02 14.37
CA LEU A 85 0.43 -13.61 14.64
C LEU A 85 -0.21 -12.97 15.89
N LYS A 86 -1.54 -12.94 15.95
CA LYS A 86 -2.35 -12.39 17.05
C LYS A 86 -2.38 -10.85 17.13
N GLU A 87 -1.61 -10.14 16.32
CA GLU A 87 -1.62 -8.67 16.35
C GLU A 87 -2.90 -8.10 15.70
N ILE A 88 -3.35 -8.62 14.56
CA ILE A 88 -4.61 -8.17 13.95
C ILE A 88 -5.80 -8.55 14.83
N GLU A 89 -5.82 -9.74 15.43
CA GLU A 89 -6.85 -10.15 16.38
C GLU A 89 -6.96 -9.16 17.56
N ARG A 90 -5.79 -8.75 18.14
CA ARG A 90 -5.74 -7.75 19.19
C ARG A 90 -6.26 -6.39 18.73
N LEU A 91 -5.85 -5.91 17.54
CA LEU A 91 -6.33 -4.64 16.99
C LEU A 91 -7.84 -4.67 16.71
N CYS A 92 -8.37 -5.80 16.26
CA CYS A 92 -9.80 -6.00 16.10
C CYS A 92 -10.54 -5.96 17.47
N SER A 93 -10.00 -6.58 18.51
CA SER A 93 -10.61 -6.55 19.84
C SER A 93 -10.65 -5.15 20.47
N ILE A 94 -9.73 -4.27 20.07
CA ILE A 94 -9.68 -2.86 20.50
C ILE A 94 -10.64 -2.00 19.67
N SER A 95 -10.58 -2.12 18.33
CA SER A 95 -11.30 -1.23 17.41
C SER A 95 -12.74 -1.68 17.11
N LEU A 96 -13.07 -2.95 17.35
CA LEU A 96 -14.40 -3.54 17.14
C LEU A 96 -14.96 -3.20 15.75
N PRO A 97 -14.31 -3.62 14.66
CA PRO A 97 -14.73 -3.28 13.30
C PRO A 97 -16.06 -3.94 12.94
N ASN A 98 -16.92 -3.20 12.23
CA ASN A 98 -18.18 -3.68 11.66
C ASN A 98 -17.98 -4.20 10.24
N TRP A 99 -16.99 -3.61 9.53
CA TRP A 99 -16.58 -3.96 8.19
C TRP A 99 -15.09 -4.26 8.14
N GLY A 100 -14.66 -5.10 7.19
CA GLY A 100 -13.25 -5.33 6.99
C GLY A 100 -12.87 -5.59 5.54
N TYR A 101 -11.63 -5.27 5.24
CA TYR A 101 -11.02 -5.55 3.95
C TYR A 101 -9.54 -5.93 4.12
N ILE A 102 -9.13 -7.01 3.46
CA ILE A 102 -7.73 -7.39 3.33
C ILE A 102 -7.27 -7.04 1.93
N THR A 103 -6.29 -6.16 1.79
CA THR A 103 -5.86 -5.69 0.48
C THR A 103 -5.22 -6.79 -0.36
N ASN A 104 -4.29 -7.53 0.21
CA ASN A 104 -3.62 -8.68 -0.39
C ASN A 104 -2.78 -9.46 0.63
N PHE A 105 -2.26 -10.63 0.20
CA PHE A 105 -1.32 -11.48 0.92
C PHE A 105 -0.02 -11.54 0.13
N GLY A 106 0.96 -10.70 0.46
CA GLY A 106 2.29 -10.66 -0.17
C GLY A 106 3.39 -10.96 0.84
N LYS A 107 4.62 -11.12 0.34
CA LYS A 107 5.82 -11.35 1.15
C LYS A 107 6.19 -10.09 1.95
N ALA A 108 5.58 -9.90 3.12
CA ALA A 108 5.84 -8.78 4.01
C ALA A 108 5.98 -9.28 5.44
N HIS A 109 6.96 -8.76 6.18
CA HIS A 109 7.25 -9.14 7.58
C HIS A 109 7.49 -10.65 7.75
N ILE A 110 8.15 -11.30 6.79
CA ILE A 110 8.37 -12.75 6.77
C ILE A 110 9.12 -13.20 8.03
N GLU A 111 10.06 -12.40 8.51
CA GLU A 111 10.82 -12.69 9.73
C GLU A 111 9.90 -12.89 10.94
N GLY A 112 8.90 -12.01 11.14
CA GLY A 112 7.99 -12.08 12.27
C GLY A 112 6.85 -13.10 12.11
N PHE A 113 6.39 -13.32 10.88
CA PHE A 113 5.36 -14.33 10.58
C PHE A 113 5.93 -15.74 10.34
N GLY A 114 7.24 -15.87 10.15
CA GLY A 114 7.94 -17.11 9.87
C GLY A 114 7.95 -17.50 8.38
N ASN A 115 6.82 -17.40 7.70
CA ASN A 115 6.67 -17.73 6.27
C ASN A 115 5.41 -17.09 5.67
N GLU A 116 5.15 -17.35 4.37
CA GLU A 116 3.96 -16.82 3.67
C GLU A 116 2.64 -17.33 4.27
N GLU A 117 2.58 -18.56 4.77
CA GLU A 117 1.39 -19.09 5.42
C GLU A 117 1.10 -18.36 6.74
N GLY A 118 2.15 -18.01 7.49
CA GLY A 118 2.04 -17.15 8.66
C GLY A 118 1.48 -15.77 8.34
N VAL A 119 1.91 -15.15 7.23
CA VAL A 119 1.34 -13.89 6.75
C VAL A 119 -0.15 -14.03 6.44
N ILE A 120 -0.54 -15.09 5.72
CA ILE A 120 -1.94 -15.36 5.39
C ILE A 120 -2.76 -15.53 6.67
N LYS A 121 -2.30 -16.37 7.59
CA LYS A 121 -2.95 -16.62 8.87
C LYS A 121 -3.14 -15.33 9.69
N GLY A 122 -2.07 -14.54 9.85
CA GLY A 122 -2.12 -13.30 10.63
C GLY A 122 -3.04 -12.25 10.02
N LYS A 123 -3.01 -12.04 8.69
CA LYS A 123 -3.94 -11.08 8.06
C LYS A 123 -5.39 -11.58 8.09
N SER A 124 -5.61 -12.89 8.02
CA SER A 124 -6.95 -13.49 8.06
C SER A 124 -7.63 -13.38 9.43
N GLU A 125 -6.91 -13.00 10.48
CA GLU A 125 -7.47 -12.73 11.81
C GLU A 125 -8.59 -11.67 11.74
N LEU A 126 -8.51 -10.69 10.81
CA LEU A 126 -9.59 -9.74 10.57
C LEU A 126 -10.87 -10.44 10.08
N TYR A 127 -10.76 -11.35 9.12
CA TYR A 127 -11.93 -12.09 8.61
C TYR A 127 -12.51 -13.01 9.69
N ASN A 128 -11.66 -13.69 10.47
CA ASN A 128 -12.09 -14.53 11.59
C ASN A 128 -12.85 -13.71 12.64
N TYR A 129 -12.33 -12.54 13.01
CA TYR A 129 -13.00 -11.64 13.91
C TYR A 129 -14.40 -11.26 13.42
N LEU A 130 -14.49 -10.76 12.17
CA LEU A 130 -15.75 -10.32 11.57
C LEU A 130 -16.77 -11.48 11.47
N LYS A 131 -16.31 -12.67 11.12
CA LYS A 131 -17.17 -13.87 11.10
C LYS A 131 -17.74 -14.18 12.47
N ASN A 132 -16.92 -14.11 13.52
CA ASN A 132 -17.34 -14.43 14.90
C ASN A 132 -18.29 -13.36 15.48
N TYR A 133 -18.19 -12.12 15.03
CA TYR A 133 -19.01 -11.00 15.53
C TYR A 133 -20.05 -10.49 14.51
N ASN A 134 -20.40 -11.35 13.54
CA ASN A 134 -21.41 -11.06 12.51
C ASN A 134 -21.15 -9.77 11.71
N GLY A 135 -19.88 -9.41 11.54
CA GLY A 135 -19.45 -8.29 10.73
C GLY A 135 -19.50 -8.60 9.24
N LYS A 136 -19.25 -7.57 8.42
CA LYS A 136 -19.31 -7.64 6.95
C LYS A 136 -17.90 -7.55 6.35
N ILE A 137 -17.67 -8.29 5.27
CA ILE A 137 -16.36 -8.38 4.63
C ILE A 137 -16.48 -7.93 3.18
N LEU A 138 -15.65 -6.97 2.75
CA LEU A 138 -15.44 -6.71 1.33
C LEU A 138 -14.33 -7.63 0.83
N VAL A 139 -14.52 -8.25 -0.35
CA VAL A 139 -13.63 -9.29 -0.89
C VAL A 139 -13.33 -9.01 -2.35
N ASN A 140 -12.08 -9.05 -2.73
CA ASN A 140 -11.67 -9.04 -4.13
C ASN A 140 -11.91 -10.43 -4.75
N ALA A 141 -12.89 -10.55 -5.63
CA ALA A 141 -13.23 -11.81 -6.31
C ALA A 141 -12.14 -12.30 -7.29
N ASN A 142 -11.19 -11.44 -7.67
CA ASN A 142 -10.04 -11.84 -8.47
C ASN A 142 -8.93 -12.49 -7.64
N ASP A 143 -9.02 -12.44 -6.30
CA ASP A 143 -8.07 -13.06 -5.37
C ASP A 143 -8.64 -14.37 -4.81
N LYS A 144 -8.14 -15.50 -5.31
CA LYS A 144 -8.57 -16.84 -4.90
C LYS A 144 -8.38 -17.10 -3.40
N LYS A 145 -7.33 -16.50 -2.77
CA LYS A 145 -7.08 -16.65 -1.34
C LYS A 145 -8.15 -15.92 -0.53
N GLN A 146 -8.47 -14.67 -0.89
CA GLN A 146 -9.56 -13.92 -0.25
C GLN A 146 -10.91 -14.64 -0.39
N LEU A 147 -11.24 -15.15 -1.59
CA LEU A 147 -12.47 -15.91 -1.80
C LEU A 147 -12.57 -17.14 -0.90
N SER A 148 -11.50 -17.92 -0.80
CA SER A 148 -11.45 -19.12 0.03
C SER A 148 -11.59 -18.80 1.52
N LEU A 149 -10.82 -17.82 2.01
CA LEU A 149 -10.76 -17.46 3.42
C LEU A 149 -12.05 -16.78 3.93
N SER A 150 -12.79 -16.13 3.04
CA SER A 150 -14.08 -15.47 3.36
C SER A 150 -15.30 -16.35 3.12
N LYS A 151 -15.12 -17.65 2.78
CA LYS A 151 -16.23 -18.59 2.58
C LYS A 151 -17.07 -18.68 3.87
N ASN A 152 -18.40 -18.73 3.71
CA ASN A 152 -19.37 -18.77 4.82
C ASN A 152 -19.33 -17.53 5.76
N SER A 153 -18.90 -16.38 5.24
CA SER A 153 -18.98 -15.09 5.94
C SER A 153 -20.01 -14.18 5.27
N ASN A 154 -20.50 -13.17 5.98
CA ASN A 154 -21.30 -12.10 5.41
C ASN A 154 -20.40 -11.22 4.55
N ARG A 155 -20.33 -11.50 3.24
CA ARG A 155 -19.36 -10.89 2.33
C ARG A 155 -20.00 -10.25 1.12
N PHE A 156 -19.34 -9.21 0.64
CA PHE A 156 -19.63 -8.51 -0.60
C PHE A 156 -18.43 -8.64 -1.54
N LEU A 157 -18.66 -9.05 -2.77
CA LEU A 157 -17.63 -9.32 -3.75
C LEU A 157 -17.50 -8.19 -4.75
N PHE A 158 -16.28 -7.78 -5.07
CA PHE A 158 -15.99 -6.91 -6.20
C PHE A 158 -14.96 -7.55 -7.13
N GLY A 159 -15.02 -7.26 -8.41
CA GLY A 159 -14.06 -7.77 -9.39
C GLY A 159 -14.69 -8.08 -10.73
N THR A 160 -13.95 -8.84 -11.56
CA THR A 160 -14.37 -9.19 -12.93
C THR A 160 -15.30 -10.39 -12.99
N ASP A 161 -15.49 -11.12 -11.88
CA ASP A 161 -16.40 -12.28 -11.80
C ASP A 161 -17.85 -11.83 -12.02
N LEU A 162 -18.58 -12.62 -12.81
CA LEU A 162 -20.01 -12.37 -13.12
C LEU A 162 -20.90 -12.48 -11.88
N ASN A 163 -20.48 -13.21 -10.85
CA ASN A 163 -21.21 -13.37 -9.59
C ASN A 163 -20.82 -12.31 -8.53
N ALA A 164 -19.91 -11.37 -8.86
CA ALA A 164 -19.58 -10.29 -7.95
C ALA A 164 -20.76 -9.33 -7.75
N ASN A 165 -20.95 -8.83 -6.52
CA ASN A 165 -21.92 -7.79 -6.21
C ASN A 165 -21.62 -6.51 -7.00
N PHE A 166 -20.32 -6.20 -7.15
CA PHE A 166 -19.83 -5.07 -7.94
C PHE A 166 -18.98 -5.58 -9.09
N LYS A 167 -19.57 -5.65 -10.29
CA LYS A 167 -18.90 -6.14 -11.51
C LYS A 167 -17.97 -5.07 -12.06
N ILE A 168 -16.74 -5.10 -11.62
CA ILE A 168 -15.71 -4.14 -11.97
C ILE A 168 -14.82 -4.69 -13.08
N LYS A 169 -14.69 -3.94 -14.19
CA LYS A 169 -13.79 -4.27 -15.29
C LYS A 169 -12.57 -3.36 -15.27
N TYR A 170 -11.38 -3.95 -15.26
CA TYR A 170 -10.13 -3.22 -15.44
C TYR A 170 -9.89 -2.98 -16.92
N LEU A 171 -9.74 -1.71 -17.32
CA LEU A 171 -9.53 -1.36 -18.71
C LEU A 171 -8.02 -1.31 -19.00
N ASN A 172 -7.61 -2.00 -20.07
CA ASN A 172 -6.26 -1.85 -20.59
C ASN A 172 -6.26 -0.63 -21.51
N THR A 173 -5.61 0.44 -21.09
CA THR A 173 -5.44 1.64 -21.90
C THR A 173 -4.01 1.72 -22.42
N GLU A 174 -3.81 2.29 -23.59
CA GLU A 174 -2.48 2.63 -24.11
C GLU A 174 -1.82 3.75 -23.29
N THR A 175 -2.63 4.47 -22.53
CA THR A 175 -2.21 5.50 -21.59
C THR A 175 -1.77 4.88 -20.26
N GLN A 176 -0.90 5.57 -19.53
CA GLN A 176 -0.46 5.16 -18.19
C GLN A 176 -1.53 5.41 -17.10
N GLU A 177 -2.70 5.90 -17.48
CA GLU A 177 -3.83 6.11 -16.56
C GLU A 177 -4.47 4.78 -16.18
N LEU A 178 -4.71 4.58 -14.91
CA LEU A 178 -5.53 3.46 -14.45
C LEU A 178 -7.01 3.77 -14.70
N GLN A 179 -7.68 2.86 -15.39
CA GLN A 179 -9.10 3.02 -15.70
C GLN A 179 -9.88 1.78 -15.27
N ILE A 180 -11.02 2.04 -14.66
CA ILE A 180 -11.97 1.03 -14.18
C ILE A 180 -13.34 1.37 -14.75
N ASN A 181 -14.04 0.36 -15.27
CA ASN A 181 -15.44 0.48 -15.66
C ASN A 181 -16.33 -0.24 -14.62
N TYR A 182 -17.34 0.46 -14.15
CA TYR A 182 -18.45 -0.07 -13.39
C TYR A 182 -19.74 0.54 -13.90
N ASP A 183 -20.71 -0.28 -14.27
CA ASP A 183 -22.05 0.14 -14.77
C ASP A 183 -21.98 1.22 -15.88
N ASN A 184 -21.14 0.99 -16.88
CA ASN A 184 -20.84 1.91 -18.00
C ASN A 184 -20.22 3.26 -17.60
N VAL A 185 -19.88 3.46 -16.32
CA VAL A 185 -19.13 4.63 -15.85
C VAL A 185 -17.64 4.31 -15.80
N ILE A 186 -16.81 5.14 -16.43
CA ILE A 186 -15.36 5.00 -16.43
C ILE A 186 -14.78 5.86 -15.30
N PHE A 187 -14.09 5.20 -14.36
CA PHE A 187 -13.30 5.81 -13.31
C PHE A 187 -11.86 5.91 -13.76
N LYS A 188 -11.31 7.12 -13.79
CA LYS A 188 -9.89 7.39 -14.08
C LYS A 188 -9.18 7.73 -12.79
N SER A 189 -7.94 7.25 -12.64
CA SER A 189 -7.11 7.55 -11.48
C SER A 189 -5.71 7.98 -11.89
N PRO A 190 -5.15 9.04 -11.26
CA PRO A 190 -3.78 9.48 -11.50
C PRO A 190 -2.72 8.57 -10.87
N LEU A 191 -3.12 7.61 -10.06
CA LEU A 191 -2.20 6.65 -9.43
C LEU A 191 -1.39 5.90 -10.46
N HIS A 192 -0.18 5.49 -10.07
CA HIS A 192 0.70 4.69 -10.89
C HIS A 192 0.65 3.21 -10.52
N GLY A 193 0.75 2.34 -11.54
CA GLY A 193 0.90 0.89 -11.39
C GLY A 193 -0.43 0.13 -11.26
N LYS A 194 -0.56 -0.95 -12.06
CA LYS A 194 -1.77 -1.80 -12.12
C LYS A 194 -2.16 -2.41 -10.77
N TYR A 195 -1.21 -2.55 -9.83
CA TYR A 195 -1.48 -3.03 -8.48
C TYR A 195 -2.43 -2.10 -7.69
N ASN A 196 -2.55 -0.83 -8.10
CA ASN A 196 -3.52 0.10 -7.50
C ASN A 196 -4.96 -0.10 -8.01
N LEU A 197 -5.19 -0.86 -9.07
CA LEU A 197 -6.54 -1.14 -9.57
C LEU A 197 -7.42 -1.80 -8.50
N ALA A 198 -6.88 -2.75 -7.74
CA ALA A 198 -7.62 -3.38 -6.65
C ALA A 198 -7.91 -2.40 -5.49
N ASN A 199 -6.98 -1.49 -5.18
CA ASN A 199 -7.16 -0.47 -4.15
C ASN A 199 -8.28 0.52 -4.54
N ILE A 200 -8.28 0.95 -5.82
CA ILE A 200 -9.32 1.83 -6.38
C ILE A 200 -10.67 1.11 -6.40
N ALA A 201 -10.69 -0.15 -6.87
CA ALA A 201 -11.92 -0.96 -6.93
C ALA A 201 -12.54 -1.17 -5.54
N ALA A 202 -11.73 -1.40 -4.51
CA ALA A 202 -12.20 -1.48 -3.13
C ALA A 202 -12.83 -0.17 -2.66
N ALA A 203 -12.23 0.97 -2.98
CA ALA A 203 -12.77 2.28 -2.62
C ALA A 203 -14.10 2.59 -3.34
N ILE A 204 -14.20 2.27 -4.63
CA ILE A 204 -15.45 2.36 -5.39
C ILE A 204 -16.53 1.49 -4.72
N SER A 205 -16.18 0.24 -4.39
CA SER A 205 -17.11 -0.72 -3.78
C SER A 205 -17.60 -0.26 -2.40
N PHE A 206 -16.73 0.31 -1.56
CA PHE A 206 -17.17 0.92 -0.30
C PHE A 206 -18.05 2.15 -0.54
N GLY A 207 -17.74 2.98 -1.54
CA GLY A 207 -18.62 4.09 -1.92
C GLY A 207 -20.02 3.62 -2.29
N LEU A 208 -20.14 2.55 -3.08
CA LEU A 208 -21.42 1.94 -3.46
C LEU A 208 -22.14 1.31 -2.27
N LEU A 209 -21.44 0.59 -1.39
CA LEU A 209 -21.99 -0.02 -0.18
C LEU A 209 -22.56 1.00 0.81
N PHE A 210 -22.05 2.20 0.80
CA PHE A 210 -22.46 3.31 1.66
C PHE A 210 -23.28 4.37 0.92
N ASP A 211 -23.82 4.01 -0.27
CA ASP A 211 -24.72 4.88 -1.07
C ASP A 211 -24.13 6.28 -1.33
N VAL A 212 -22.83 6.37 -1.59
CA VAL A 212 -22.21 7.60 -2.09
C VAL A 212 -22.61 7.75 -3.57
N PRO A 213 -23.11 8.91 -4.01
CA PRO A 213 -23.49 9.12 -5.40
C PRO A 213 -22.32 8.83 -6.37
N LEU A 214 -22.61 8.08 -7.45
CA LEU A 214 -21.59 7.56 -8.37
C LEU A 214 -20.69 8.66 -8.95
N LYS A 215 -21.25 9.83 -9.27
CA LYS A 215 -20.48 11.01 -9.73
C LYS A 215 -19.48 11.52 -8.69
N LEU A 216 -19.84 11.45 -7.41
CA LEU A 216 -18.95 11.87 -6.32
C LEU A 216 -17.82 10.84 -6.10
N ILE A 217 -18.13 9.54 -6.22
CA ILE A 217 -17.11 8.49 -6.21
C ILE A 217 -16.12 8.71 -7.36
N GLN A 218 -16.62 8.92 -8.58
CA GLN A 218 -15.81 9.15 -9.78
C GLN A 218 -14.88 10.36 -9.59
N LYS A 219 -15.42 11.49 -9.11
CA LYS A 219 -14.63 12.68 -8.83
C LYS A 219 -13.57 12.44 -7.77
N SER A 220 -13.89 11.74 -6.67
CA SER A 220 -12.95 11.45 -5.59
C SER A 220 -11.75 10.61 -6.07
N ILE A 221 -11.99 9.62 -6.94
CA ILE A 221 -10.93 8.79 -7.50
C ILE A 221 -10.05 9.58 -8.48
N LEU A 222 -10.64 10.47 -9.28
CA LEU A 222 -9.92 11.30 -10.23
C LEU A 222 -9.04 12.36 -9.53
N ASP A 223 -9.57 13.00 -8.48
CA ASP A 223 -8.91 14.09 -7.77
C ASP A 223 -7.86 13.60 -6.75
N TYR A 224 -7.85 12.30 -6.43
CA TYR A 224 -6.92 11.76 -5.43
C TYR A 224 -5.47 11.85 -5.90
N GLN A 225 -4.64 12.49 -5.07
CA GLN A 225 -3.19 12.56 -5.25
C GLN A 225 -2.48 11.94 -4.05
N SER A 226 -1.51 11.10 -4.34
CA SER A 226 -0.63 10.54 -3.30
C SER A 226 0.46 11.58 -2.95
N ASP A 227 0.56 11.93 -1.68
CA ASP A 227 1.54 12.88 -1.13
C ASP A 227 2.47 12.27 -0.07
N ASN A 228 2.40 10.95 0.11
CA ASN A 228 2.99 10.22 1.22
C ASN A 228 4.09 9.23 0.80
N ASN A 229 4.87 9.56 -0.23
CA ASN A 229 5.93 8.70 -0.78
C ASN A 229 5.44 7.31 -1.23
N ARG A 230 4.16 7.20 -1.67
CA ARG A 230 3.57 5.94 -2.17
C ARG A 230 3.15 6.12 -3.61
N SER A 231 3.95 5.63 -4.54
CA SER A 231 3.73 5.79 -5.98
C SER A 231 3.47 7.26 -6.39
N GLN A 232 4.04 8.20 -5.65
CA GLN A 232 3.89 9.63 -5.85
C GLN A 232 4.63 10.06 -7.12
N LYS A 233 3.93 10.76 -8.02
CA LYS A 233 4.53 11.32 -9.24
C LYS A 233 5.04 12.72 -8.99
N LEU A 234 6.29 12.99 -9.34
CA LEU A 234 6.91 14.29 -9.26
C LEU A 234 7.58 14.61 -10.61
N MET A 235 7.56 15.86 -11.03
CA MET A 235 8.34 16.35 -12.18
C MET A 235 9.52 17.17 -11.67
N ILE A 236 10.72 16.78 -12.07
CA ILE A 236 11.94 17.56 -11.84
C ILE A 236 12.52 17.83 -13.24
N ASN A 237 12.46 19.07 -13.69
CA ASN A 237 12.72 19.46 -15.06
C ASN A 237 11.87 18.60 -16.05
N LYS A 238 12.51 17.91 -16.99
CA LYS A 238 11.84 17.05 -17.97
C LYS A 238 11.78 15.58 -17.55
N THR A 239 12.20 15.27 -16.32
CA THR A 239 12.25 13.90 -15.79
C THR A 239 11.08 13.63 -14.87
N GLN A 240 10.35 12.56 -15.13
CA GLN A 240 9.29 12.08 -14.26
C GLN A 240 9.85 11.14 -13.19
N PHE A 241 9.66 11.49 -11.93
CA PHE A 241 9.97 10.66 -10.78
C PHE A 241 8.72 9.93 -10.31
N ILE A 242 8.90 8.67 -9.95
CA ILE A 242 7.93 7.87 -9.20
C ILE A 242 8.58 7.60 -7.85
N LEU A 243 8.14 8.35 -6.83
CA LEU A 243 8.62 8.21 -5.46
C LEU A 243 7.75 7.21 -4.70
N ASP A 244 8.29 6.05 -4.40
CA ASP A 244 7.63 4.95 -3.68
C ASP A 244 8.50 4.50 -2.48
N ALA A 245 9.01 5.49 -1.72
CA ALA A 245 10.02 5.32 -0.68
C ALA A 245 9.45 5.20 0.75
N TYR A 246 8.15 4.93 0.89
CA TYR A 246 7.57 4.74 2.22
C TYR A 246 7.92 3.40 2.84
N ASN A 247 7.88 2.32 2.08
CA ASN A 247 8.32 0.98 2.51
C ASN A 247 8.57 0.07 1.31
N ALA A 248 9.36 -1.00 1.53
CA ALA A 248 9.67 -1.98 0.52
C ALA A 248 9.64 -3.40 1.08
N ASN A 249 9.12 -4.31 0.27
CA ASN A 249 9.23 -5.76 0.42
C ASN A 249 9.27 -6.39 -0.99
N PRO A 250 9.64 -7.67 -1.13
CA PRO A 250 9.82 -8.29 -2.45
C PRO A 250 8.61 -8.11 -3.37
N THR A 251 7.40 -8.39 -2.89
CA THR A 251 6.17 -8.26 -3.69
C THR A 251 5.93 -6.82 -4.16
N SER A 252 6.16 -5.82 -3.30
CA SER A 252 5.96 -4.42 -3.65
C SER A 252 7.06 -3.87 -4.57
N MET A 253 8.30 -4.35 -4.42
CA MET A 253 9.42 -4.04 -5.32
C MET A 253 9.14 -4.57 -6.73
N GLU A 254 8.79 -5.85 -6.85
CA GLU A 254 8.44 -6.49 -8.11
C GLU A 254 7.29 -5.74 -8.81
N ALA A 255 6.22 -5.44 -8.09
CA ALA A 255 5.07 -4.73 -8.64
C ALA A 255 5.44 -3.32 -9.15
N ALA A 256 6.24 -2.57 -8.40
CA ALA A 256 6.69 -1.23 -8.79
C ALA A 256 7.63 -1.26 -10.01
N LEU A 257 8.58 -2.20 -10.04
CA LEU A 257 9.51 -2.38 -11.16
C LEU A 257 8.79 -2.76 -12.45
N ASN A 258 7.87 -3.73 -12.39
CA ASN A 258 7.07 -4.11 -13.56
C ASN A 258 6.20 -2.95 -14.07
N ALA A 259 5.59 -2.18 -13.17
CA ALA A 259 4.82 -1.00 -13.55
C ALA A 259 5.70 0.08 -14.20
N PHE A 260 6.87 0.35 -13.61
CA PHE A 260 7.81 1.34 -14.13
C PHE A 260 8.41 0.92 -15.47
N ALA A 261 8.76 -0.34 -15.64
CA ALA A 261 9.27 -0.88 -16.91
C ALA A 261 8.26 -0.71 -18.05
N GLY A 262 6.96 -0.86 -17.77
CA GLY A 262 5.88 -0.64 -18.73
C GLY A 262 5.63 0.83 -19.12
N CYS A 263 6.29 1.80 -18.46
CA CYS A 263 6.21 3.21 -18.82
C CYS A 263 6.95 3.51 -20.14
N LYS A 264 6.41 4.44 -20.94
CA LYS A 264 7.02 4.90 -22.20
C LYS A 264 8.16 5.91 -21.94
N PHE A 265 9.18 5.48 -21.16
CA PHE A 265 10.40 6.27 -20.96
C PHE A 265 11.51 5.76 -21.88
N PHE A 266 12.31 6.68 -22.44
CA PHE A 266 13.45 6.34 -23.30
C PHE A 266 14.65 5.84 -22.49
N LYS A 267 14.90 6.44 -21.33
CA LYS A 267 15.98 6.11 -20.42
C LYS A 267 15.44 6.01 -19.00
N LYS A 268 15.63 4.87 -18.37
CA LYS A 268 15.08 4.52 -17.07
C LYS A 268 16.17 4.37 -16.03
N LEU A 269 16.05 5.11 -14.93
CA LEU A 269 16.87 4.94 -13.73
C LEU A 269 16.02 4.36 -12.62
N VAL A 270 16.52 3.37 -11.91
CA VAL A 270 15.95 2.96 -10.62
C VAL A 270 16.94 3.21 -9.50
N VAL A 271 16.46 3.72 -8.36
CA VAL A 271 17.22 3.82 -7.12
C VAL A 271 16.49 2.99 -6.08
N LEU A 272 17.08 1.86 -5.71
CA LEU A 272 16.48 0.86 -4.84
C LEU A 272 17.21 0.81 -3.50
N GLY A 273 16.49 0.98 -2.40
CA GLY A 273 17.00 0.79 -1.05
C GLY A 273 16.69 -0.58 -0.48
N ASP A 274 17.44 -0.98 0.52
CA ASP A 274 17.29 -2.26 1.19
C ASP A 274 15.84 -2.56 1.58
N MET A 275 15.50 -3.84 1.50
CA MET A 275 14.30 -4.43 2.06
C MET A 275 14.64 -5.06 3.41
N PHE A 276 13.90 -4.68 4.46
CA PHE A 276 14.08 -5.20 5.81
C PHE A 276 13.04 -6.28 6.17
N GLU A 277 13.24 -6.94 7.30
CA GLU A 277 12.33 -7.95 7.88
C GLU A 277 12.14 -9.19 6.99
N LEU A 278 13.22 -9.57 6.27
CA LEU A 278 13.24 -10.75 5.39
C LEU A 278 13.93 -11.96 6.04
N GLY A 279 14.60 -11.77 7.20
CA GLY A 279 15.33 -12.83 7.89
C GLY A 279 16.38 -13.48 6.98
N SER A 280 16.43 -14.81 6.99
CA SER A 280 17.39 -15.59 6.19
C SER A 280 17.19 -15.48 4.67
N GLN A 281 16.02 -15.02 4.20
CA GLN A 281 15.73 -14.87 2.76
C GLN A 281 16.29 -13.56 2.18
N SER A 282 16.88 -12.67 3.00
CA SER A 282 17.29 -11.33 2.58
C SER A 282 18.17 -11.34 1.34
N ASN A 283 19.24 -12.14 1.30
CA ASN A 283 20.18 -12.17 0.18
C ASN A 283 19.49 -12.63 -1.12
N GLU A 284 18.72 -13.71 -1.05
CA GLU A 284 18.03 -14.28 -2.21
C GLU A 284 17.00 -13.28 -2.80
N GLU A 285 16.25 -12.60 -1.95
CA GLU A 285 15.23 -11.63 -2.38
C GLU A 285 15.88 -10.37 -2.99
N HIS A 286 17.00 -9.88 -2.44
CA HIS A 286 17.75 -8.77 -3.04
C HIS A 286 18.34 -9.16 -4.41
N ASP A 287 18.92 -10.34 -4.53
CA ASP A 287 19.39 -10.90 -5.80
C ASP A 287 18.26 -11.05 -6.83
N SER A 288 17.10 -11.53 -6.39
CA SER A 288 15.92 -11.68 -7.23
C SER A 288 15.45 -10.35 -7.84
N ILE A 289 15.47 -9.27 -7.03
CA ILE A 289 15.13 -7.92 -7.50
C ILE A 289 16.14 -7.42 -8.53
N LEU A 290 17.44 -7.64 -8.34
CA LEU A 290 18.45 -7.25 -9.33
C LEU A 290 18.30 -8.02 -10.64
N ARG A 291 18.08 -9.35 -10.58
CA ARG A 291 17.77 -10.15 -11.78
C ARG A 291 16.52 -9.65 -12.50
N LEU A 292 15.49 -9.24 -11.76
CA LEU A 292 14.30 -8.65 -12.34
C LEU A 292 14.60 -7.33 -13.06
N CYS A 293 15.40 -6.44 -12.48
CA CYS A 293 15.79 -5.18 -13.13
C CYS A 293 16.52 -5.42 -14.45
N ILE A 294 17.44 -6.38 -14.49
CA ILE A 294 18.16 -6.79 -15.71
C ILE A 294 17.15 -7.33 -16.76
N LYS A 295 16.27 -8.27 -16.34
CA LYS A 295 15.24 -8.84 -17.22
C LYS A 295 14.32 -7.76 -17.81
N LEU A 296 13.99 -6.73 -17.05
CA LEU A 296 13.17 -5.60 -17.46
C LEU A 296 13.94 -4.56 -18.29
N LYS A 297 15.23 -4.78 -18.56
CA LYS A 297 16.10 -3.90 -19.34
C LYS A 297 16.10 -2.46 -18.81
N ILE A 298 16.26 -2.28 -17.50
CA ILE A 298 16.43 -0.97 -16.88
C ILE A 298 17.84 -0.45 -17.24
N ASP A 299 17.93 0.78 -17.74
CA ASP A 299 19.18 1.34 -18.27
C ASP A 299 20.25 1.58 -17.18
N LYS A 300 19.85 2.06 -16.00
CA LYS A 300 20.77 2.24 -14.85
C LYS A 300 20.07 1.81 -13.57
N ILE A 301 20.74 0.93 -12.82
CA ILE A 301 20.24 0.33 -11.58
C ILE A 301 21.17 0.78 -10.46
N CYS A 302 20.73 1.72 -9.64
CA CYS A 302 21.46 2.13 -8.45
C CYS A 302 20.81 1.48 -7.23
N THR A 303 21.64 0.88 -6.38
CA THR A 303 21.16 0.32 -5.12
C THR A 303 21.83 1.01 -3.95
N VAL A 304 21.10 1.18 -2.85
CA VAL A 304 21.56 1.86 -1.65
C VAL A 304 21.28 0.97 -0.45
N GLY A 305 22.33 0.59 0.27
CA GLY A 305 22.20 -0.18 1.50
C GLY A 305 23.10 -1.41 1.54
N HIS A 306 23.24 -1.94 2.75
CA HIS A 306 24.15 -3.03 3.05
C HIS A 306 23.71 -4.37 2.46
N ASN A 307 22.39 -4.63 2.41
CA ASN A 307 21.87 -5.89 1.89
C ASN A 307 22.03 -5.95 0.37
N PHE A 308 21.69 -4.88 -0.35
CA PHE A 308 21.98 -4.81 -1.79
C PHE A 308 23.47 -4.84 -2.10
N LYS A 309 24.32 -4.26 -1.24
CA LYS A 309 25.78 -4.31 -1.43
C LYS A 309 26.31 -5.74 -1.37
N LYS A 310 25.72 -6.59 -0.51
CA LYS A 310 26.06 -8.02 -0.39
C LYS A 310 25.47 -8.90 -1.49
N ALA A 311 24.50 -8.40 -2.26
CA ALA A 311 23.88 -9.17 -3.33
C ALA A 311 24.92 -9.64 -4.35
N SER A 312 24.80 -10.89 -4.80
CA SER A 312 25.80 -11.55 -5.65
C SER A 312 25.67 -11.21 -7.13
N VAL A 313 24.56 -10.63 -7.55
CA VAL A 313 24.28 -10.30 -8.95
C VAL A 313 25.13 -9.11 -9.40
N GLU A 314 25.90 -9.32 -10.48
CA GLU A 314 26.72 -8.30 -11.13
C GLU A 314 26.25 -8.08 -12.57
N ASN A 315 26.24 -6.83 -13.01
CA ASN A 315 25.96 -6.43 -14.39
C ASN A 315 26.48 -5.00 -14.59
N GLU A 316 26.85 -4.63 -15.80
CA GLU A 316 27.36 -3.30 -16.14
C GLU A 316 26.37 -2.15 -15.85
N SER A 317 25.08 -2.44 -15.82
CA SER A 317 24.03 -1.46 -15.47
C SER A 317 23.85 -1.27 -13.96
N ILE A 318 24.49 -2.10 -13.09
CA ILE A 318 24.29 -2.10 -11.63
C ILE A 318 25.39 -1.32 -10.93
N TYR A 319 24.97 -0.35 -10.10
CA TYR A 319 25.85 0.48 -9.27
C TYR A 319 25.40 0.35 -7.80
N LYS A 320 26.26 -0.21 -6.94
CA LYS A 320 25.96 -0.51 -5.54
C LYS A 320 26.58 0.54 -4.60
N PHE A 321 25.76 1.22 -3.83
CA PHE A 321 26.17 2.22 -2.84
C PHE A 321 25.85 1.72 -1.43
N GLU A 322 26.72 2.03 -0.48
CA GLU A 322 26.55 1.57 0.91
C GLU A 322 25.45 2.33 1.66
N ASN A 323 25.33 3.61 1.37
CA ASN A 323 24.37 4.52 2.01
C ASN A 323 24.06 5.72 1.09
N LEU A 324 23.14 6.59 1.53
CA LEU A 324 22.77 7.79 0.79
C LEU A 324 23.94 8.76 0.54
N GLU A 325 24.85 8.89 1.50
CA GLU A 325 26.02 9.77 1.38
C GLU A 325 26.91 9.31 0.25
N SER A 326 27.23 8.02 0.23
CA SER A 326 28.06 7.42 -0.84
C SER A 326 27.38 7.50 -2.21
N PHE A 327 26.05 7.42 -2.26
CA PHE A 327 25.28 7.66 -3.48
C PHE A 327 25.45 9.11 -3.95
N ILE A 328 25.19 10.09 -3.08
CA ILE A 328 25.27 11.52 -3.42
C ILE A 328 26.68 11.93 -3.88
N GLN A 329 27.74 11.37 -3.24
CA GLN A 329 29.13 11.68 -3.59
C GLN A 329 29.60 11.05 -4.91
N LYS A 330 29.10 9.86 -5.24
CA LYS A 330 29.64 9.04 -6.34
C LYS A 330 28.68 8.86 -7.50
N PHE A 331 27.42 9.35 -7.39
CA PHE A 331 26.48 9.27 -8.49
C PHE A 331 26.96 10.16 -9.64
N ASP A 332 27.37 9.52 -10.74
CA ASP A 332 27.83 10.19 -11.92
C ASP A 332 26.65 10.45 -12.88
N ASP A 333 26.42 11.72 -13.21
CA ASP A 333 25.41 12.20 -14.13
C ASP A 333 25.93 12.45 -15.54
N ASN A 334 27.24 12.13 -15.81
CA ASN A 334 27.84 12.27 -17.15
C ASN A 334 27.25 11.27 -18.16
N GLY A 335 26.20 10.55 -17.80
CA GLY A 335 25.47 9.61 -18.61
C GLY A 335 24.29 10.21 -19.36
N PRO A 336 23.53 9.38 -20.09
CA PRO A 336 22.34 9.83 -20.82
C PRO A 336 21.27 10.36 -19.86
N ILE A 337 20.64 11.48 -20.24
CA ILE A 337 19.54 12.10 -19.50
C ILE A 337 18.41 11.08 -19.31
N PHE A 338 18.09 10.76 -18.06
CA PHE A 338 16.95 9.91 -17.71
C PHE A 338 15.67 10.72 -17.79
N ASN A 339 14.64 10.16 -18.40
CA ASN A 339 13.32 10.79 -18.42
C ASN A 339 12.29 10.07 -17.55
N GLY A 340 12.69 8.95 -16.95
CA GLY A 340 11.94 8.24 -15.92
C GLY A 340 12.85 7.76 -14.77
N VAL A 341 12.48 8.06 -13.52
CA VAL A 341 13.19 7.64 -12.32
C VAL A 341 12.22 7.00 -11.33
N LEU A 342 12.51 5.78 -10.90
CA LEU A 342 11.82 5.13 -9.78
C LEU A 342 12.72 5.15 -8.54
N ILE A 343 12.22 5.68 -7.42
CA ILE A 343 12.90 5.63 -6.13
C ILE A 343 12.06 4.77 -5.18
N LYS A 344 12.61 3.63 -4.70
CA LYS A 344 11.90 2.73 -3.81
C LYS A 344 12.83 2.06 -2.81
N GLY A 345 12.42 2.02 -1.54
CA GLY A 345 13.16 1.38 -0.44
C GLY A 345 12.34 1.31 0.84
N SER A 346 12.85 0.59 1.82
CA SER A 346 12.26 0.54 3.16
C SER A 346 12.30 1.91 3.85
N ARG A 347 11.38 2.16 4.76
CA ARG A 347 11.23 3.46 5.45
C ARG A 347 12.52 3.97 6.08
N ALA A 348 13.28 3.08 6.71
CA ALA A 348 14.54 3.43 7.37
C ALA A 348 15.63 3.93 6.40
N MET A 349 15.51 3.65 5.10
CA MET A 349 16.44 4.13 4.08
C MET A 349 16.26 5.61 3.75
N GLN A 350 15.09 6.20 4.04
CA GLN A 350 14.76 7.62 3.82
C GLN A 350 15.12 8.13 2.42
N LEU A 351 14.87 7.31 1.39
CA LEU A 351 15.28 7.62 0.00
C LEU A 351 14.59 8.86 -0.57
N GLU A 352 13.52 9.35 0.02
CA GLU A 352 12.91 10.63 -0.33
C GLU A 352 13.89 11.82 -0.19
N ASN A 353 14.92 11.67 0.64
CA ASN A 353 15.99 12.67 0.81
C ASN A 353 16.87 12.83 -0.46
N LEU A 354 16.73 11.94 -1.44
CA LEU A 354 17.36 12.11 -2.76
C LEU A 354 16.65 13.13 -3.66
N ILE A 355 15.41 13.50 -3.37
CA ILE A 355 14.67 14.47 -4.19
C ILE A 355 15.34 15.85 -4.22
N PRO A 356 15.78 16.45 -3.10
CA PRO A 356 16.56 17.68 -3.13
C PRO A 356 17.88 17.57 -3.91
N PHE A 357 18.57 16.42 -3.80
CA PHE A 357 19.79 16.14 -4.55
C PHE A 357 19.54 16.17 -6.06
N PHE A 358 18.54 15.44 -6.57
CA PHE A 358 18.20 15.45 -8.00
C PHE A 358 17.69 16.80 -8.48
N LYS A 359 16.96 17.54 -7.63
CA LYS A 359 16.57 18.92 -7.94
C LYS A 359 17.78 19.81 -8.16
N LYS A 360 18.82 19.68 -7.32
CA LYS A 360 20.05 20.47 -7.44
C LYS A 360 20.90 20.03 -8.64
N LEU A 361 21.01 18.70 -8.86
CA LEU A 361 21.84 18.14 -9.91
C LEU A 361 21.29 18.45 -11.31
N TRP A 362 19.98 18.44 -11.48
CA TRP A 362 19.30 18.60 -12.77
C TRP A 362 18.62 19.97 -12.95
N VAL A 363 19.00 20.97 -12.15
CA VAL A 363 18.66 22.37 -12.40
C VAL A 363 19.61 22.91 -13.47
N ILE A 364 19.14 23.00 -14.70
CA ILE A 364 19.73 23.78 -15.79
C ILE A 364 18.76 24.89 -16.15
#